data_090e8ed77158df1a0c9cc58c17ddda60
#
_entry.id   090e8ed77158df1a0c9cc58c17ddda60
#
_cell.length_a   1.000
_cell.length_b   1.000
_cell.length_c   1.000
_cell.angle_alpha   90.00
_cell.angle_beta   90.00
_cell.angle_gamma   90.00
#
_symmetry.space_group_name_H-M   'P 1'
#
loop_
_entity.id
_entity.type
_entity.pdbx_description
1 polymer ?
#
loop_
_entity_poly.entity_id
_entity_poly.type
_entity_poly.pdbx_seq_one_letter_code
_entity_poly.pdbx_strand_id
1 'polypeptide(L)'
;MKLAARHPEIVEKLIVIDIAPLPYGNRGHQDVFQGLFAVNAAKPQSRQQAKPILAQQIADPSIVQFMLKSFEPTSPEFFRFNLTALFNNYENLMAWQDVSVSVPTLFIKGGDSPYIKPQDSERILQQFPNASSFTINGCGHWVHAEKPTFVIRAIERFLNKNECV
;
A
#
# COMPACT_ATOMS: atom_id res chain seq x y z
N MET A 1 9.63 4.18 3.77
CA MET A 1 10.63 3.43 4.54
C MET A 1 12.06 3.63 4.01
N LYS A 2 12.41 3.27 2.75
CA LYS A 2 13.77 3.45 2.22
C LYS A 2 14.26 4.90 2.19
N LEU A 3 13.37 5.88 1.96
CA LEU A 3 13.72 7.30 2.07
C LEU A 3 14.19 7.67 3.49
N ALA A 4 13.44 7.26 4.51
CA ALA A 4 13.80 7.52 5.90
C ALA A 4 15.10 6.84 6.33
N ALA A 5 15.45 5.68 5.72
CA ALA A 5 16.74 5.04 5.97
C ALA A 5 17.92 5.77 5.30
N ARG A 6 17.71 6.37 4.13
CA ARG A 6 18.77 7.07 3.37
C ARG A 6 18.93 8.52 3.78
N HIS A 7 17.86 9.15 4.20
CA HIS A 7 17.75 10.56 4.49
C HIS A 7 17.02 10.80 5.83
N PRO A 8 17.55 10.28 6.95
CA PRO A 8 16.92 10.47 8.26
C PRO A 8 16.86 11.93 8.67
N GLU A 9 17.74 12.78 8.15
CA GLU A 9 17.80 14.21 8.44
C GLU A 9 16.62 15.03 7.91
N ILE A 10 15.85 14.46 6.94
CA ILE A 10 14.65 15.14 6.40
C ILE A 10 13.34 14.47 6.81
N VAL A 11 13.40 13.38 7.59
CA VAL A 11 12.22 12.64 8.05
C VAL A 11 12.15 12.68 9.57
N GLU A 12 11.28 13.49 10.10
CA GLU A 12 11.07 13.62 11.55
C GLU A 12 10.32 12.42 12.14
N LYS A 13 9.25 11.99 11.50
CA LYS A 13 8.40 10.85 11.90
C LYS A 13 7.94 10.07 10.68
N LEU A 14 7.78 8.77 10.81
CA LEU A 14 7.31 7.91 9.74
C LEU A 14 6.01 7.20 10.17
N ILE A 15 5.01 7.20 9.30
CA ILE A 15 3.78 6.42 9.48
C ILE A 15 3.68 5.42 8.33
N VAL A 16 3.52 4.16 8.68
CA VAL A 16 3.39 3.05 7.73
C VAL A 16 2.03 2.40 7.92
N ILE A 17 1.23 2.37 6.86
CA ILE A 17 -0.13 1.82 6.90
C ILE A 17 -0.14 0.46 6.23
N ASP A 18 -0.31 -0.56 7.03
CA ASP A 18 -0.58 -1.97 6.72
C ASP A 18 0.34 -2.60 5.68
N ILE A 19 1.66 -2.31 5.79
CA ILE A 19 2.71 -2.98 5.03
C ILE A 19 3.94 -3.19 5.91
N ALA A 20 4.62 -4.33 5.79
CA ALA A 20 5.85 -4.62 6.53
C ALA A 20 7.11 -4.33 5.68
N PRO A 21 8.26 -4.03 6.31
CA PRO A 21 9.57 -3.92 5.67
C PRO A 21 10.16 -5.31 5.40
N LEU A 22 9.47 -6.09 4.57
CA LEU A 22 9.79 -7.48 4.23
C LEU A 22 9.56 -7.72 2.74
N PRO A 23 10.27 -8.68 2.12
CA PRO A 23 9.97 -9.05 0.76
C PRO A 23 8.59 -9.72 0.71
N TYR A 24 7.76 -9.24 -0.17
CA TYR A 24 6.50 -9.89 -0.50
C TYR A 24 6.72 -10.71 -1.77
N GLY A 25 6.67 -12.03 -1.68
CA GLY A 25 6.68 -12.88 -2.85
C GLY A 25 5.51 -12.57 -3.81
N ASN A 26 5.32 -13.39 -4.82
CA ASN A 26 4.19 -13.23 -5.74
C ASN A 26 2.85 -13.29 -4.96
N ARG A 27 2.22 -12.13 -4.77
CA ARG A 27 0.98 -11.97 -4.00
C ARG A 27 -0.28 -12.05 -4.84
N GLY A 28 -0.19 -12.64 -6.04
CA GLY A 28 -1.39 -12.89 -6.84
C GLY A 28 -1.99 -11.62 -7.47
N HIS A 29 -1.19 -10.59 -7.76
CA HIS A 29 -1.69 -9.43 -8.50
C HIS A 29 -1.71 -9.66 -10.03
N GLN A 30 -1.57 -10.90 -10.47
CA GLN A 30 -1.58 -11.24 -11.89
C GLN A 30 -2.94 -10.93 -12.54
N ASP A 31 -4.03 -11.23 -11.85
CA ASP A 31 -5.39 -10.90 -12.26
C ASP A 31 -5.60 -9.39 -12.45
N VAL A 32 -5.01 -8.59 -11.53
CA VAL A 32 -5.05 -7.12 -11.63
C VAL A 32 -4.31 -6.66 -12.89
N PHE A 33 -3.08 -7.12 -13.12
CA PHE A 33 -2.33 -6.77 -14.33
C PHE A 33 -3.03 -7.24 -15.61
N GLN A 34 -3.60 -8.45 -15.62
CA GLN A 34 -4.39 -8.96 -16.75
C GLN A 34 -5.58 -8.04 -17.04
N GLY A 35 -6.32 -7.62 -16.01
CA GLY A 35 -7.42 -6.68 -16.15
C GLY A 35 -7.00 -5.32 -16.70
N LEU A 36 -5.89 -4.77 -16.19
CA LEU A 36 -5.34 -3.48 -16.63
C LEU A 36 -4.88 -3.55 -18.11
N PHE A 37 -4.17 -4.60 -18.51
CA PHE A 37 -3.76 -4.80 -19.91
C PHE A 37 -4.96 -5.06 -20.83
N ALA A 38 -6.00 -5.76 -20.37
CA ALA A 38 -7.23 -5.95 -21.13
C ALA A 38 -7.94 -4.60 -21.40
N VAL A 39 -7.96 -3.70 -20.42
CA VAL A 39 -8.47 -2.33 -20.62
C VAL A 39 -7.62 -1.57 -21.64
N ASN A 40 -6.29 -1.65 -21.53
CA ASN A 40 -5.39 -1.00 -22.48
C ASN A 40 -5.60 -1.50 -23.92
N ALA A 41 -5.81 -2.81 -24.10
CA ALA A 41 -6.09 -3.41 -25.42
C ALA A 41 -7.46 -3.03 -25.97
N ALA A 42 -8.50 -2.97 -25.13
CA ALA A 42 -9.88 -2.69 -25.53
C ALA A 42 -10.16 -1.20 -25.78
N LYS A 43 -9.31 -0.30 -25.26
CA LYS A 43 -9.38 1.18 -25.46
C LYS A 43 -10.76 1.77 -25.14
N PRO A 44 -11.35 1.51 -23.96
CA PRO A 44 -12.66 2.04 -23.60
C PRO A 44 -12.62 3.57 -23.46
N GLN A 45 -13.73 4.23 -23.80
CA GLN A 45 -13.83 5.68 -23.75
C GLN A 45 -14.39 6.21 -22.42
N SER A 46 -14.78 5.33 -21.51
CA SER A 46 -15.35 5.71 -20.22
C SER A 46 -15.10 4.64 -19.15
N ARG A 47 -15.19 5.05 -17.87
CA ARG A 47 -15.15 4.13 -16.72
C ARG A 47 -16.25 3.09 -16.77
N GLN A 48 -17.42 3.43 -17.31
CA GLN A 48 -18.54 2.51 -17.46
C GLN A 48 -18.20 1.38 -18.44
N GLN A 49 -17.47 1.67 -19.52
CA GLN A 49 -16.99 0.66 -20.47
C GLN A 49 -15.79 -0.12 -19.91
N ALA A 50 -14.89 0.50 -19.17
CA ALA A 50 -13.72 -0.15 -18.57
C ALA A 50 -14.09 -1.12 -17.44
N LYS A 51 -15.16 -0.82 -16.68
CA LYS A 51 -15.57 -1.62 -15.51
C LYS A 51 -15.79 -3.10 -15.82
N PRO A 52 -16.61 -3.50 -16.80
CA PRO A 52 -16.84 -4.92 -17.10
C PRO A 52 -15.57 -5.63 -17.58
N ILE A 53 -14.65 -4.92 -18.24
CA ILE A 53 -13.37 -5.49 -18.71
C ILE A 53 -12.50 -5.87 -17.50
N LEU A 54 -12.36 -4.96 -16.53
CA LEU A 54 -11.65 -5.25 -15.29
C LEU A 54 -12.30 -6.39 -14.51
N ALA A 55 -13.63 -6.38 -14.39
CA ALA A 55 -14.38 -7.39 -13.63
C ALA A 55 -14.32 -8.80 -14.20
N GLN A 56 -13.90 -8.98 -15.46
CA GLN A 56 -13.64 -10.31 -16.02
C GLN A 56 -12.39 -10.97 -15.46
N GLN A 57 -11.44 -10.19 -15.01
CA GLN A 57 -10.14 -10.65 -14.49
C GLN A 57 -10.04 -10.51 -12.97
N ILE A 58 -10.64 -9.47 -12.40
CA ILE A 58 -10.52 -9.12 -10.99
C ILE A 58 -11.82 -9.48 -10.27
N ALA A 59 -11.74 -10.50 -9.41
CA ALA A 59 -12.93 -11.01 -8.70
C ALA A 59 -13.48 -10.05 -7.64
N ASP A 60 -12.60 -9.25 -6.98
CA ASP A 60 -13.01 -8.32 -5.93
C ASP A 60 -13.52 -6.99 -6.52
N PRO A 61 -14.82 -6.66 -6.35
CA PRO A 61 -15.39 -5.42 -6.86
C PRO A 61 -14.75 -4.15 -6.27
N SER A 62 -14.19 -4.22 -5.07
CA SER A 62 -13.53 -3.07 -4.42
C SER A 62 -12.22 -2.73 -5.12
N ILE A 63 -11.47 -3.75 -5.55
CA ILE A 63 -10.26 -3.59 -6.34
C ILE A 63 -10.60 -3.03 -7.73
N VAL A 64 -11.66 -3.51 -8.37
CA VAL A 64 -12.15 -2.95 -9.64
C VAL A 64 -12.44 -1.46 -9.50
N GLN A 65 -13.19 -1.06 -8.47
CA GLN A 65 -13.50 0.34 -8.21
C GLN A 65 -12.25 1.19 -7.93
N PHE A 66 -11.28 0.62 -7.24
CA PHE A 66 -10.02 1.29 -6.97
C PHE A 66 -9.21 1.53 -8.27
N MET A 67 -9.08 0.53 -9.13
CA MET A 67 -8.40 0.67 -10.42
C MET A 67 -9.08 1.72 -11.30
N LEU A 68 -10.41 1.76 -11.31
CA LEU A 68 -11.20 2.75 -12.06
C LEU A 68 -10.96 4.21 -11.60
N LYS A 69 -10.48 4.46 -10.39
CA LYS A 69 -10.11 5.82 -9.95
C LYS A 69 -8.94 6.39 -10.77
N SER A 70 -8.04 5.53 -11.21
CA SER A 70 -6.88 5.90 -12.02
C SER A 70 -7.14 5.80 -13.52
N PHE A 71 -8.34 5.35 -13.96
CA PHE A 71 -8.68 5.27 -15.37
C PHE A 71 -8.74 6.67 -16.00
N GLU A 72 -8.03 6.83 -17.12
CA GLU A 72 -7.92 8.08 -17.87
C GLU A 72 -7.85 7.76 -19.37
N PRO A 73 -8.95 7.94 -20.13
CA PRO A 73 -9.03 7.51 -21.54
C PRO A 73 -8.09 8.30 -22.47
N THR A 74 -7.60 9.46 -22.04
CA THR A 74 -6.64 10.29 -22.80
C THR A 74 -5.18 9.91 -22.54
N SER A 75 -4.92 9.06 -21.53
CA SER A 75 -3.58 8.56 -21.26
C SER A 75 -3.16 7.46 -22.24
N PRO A 76 -1.88 7.34 -22.57
CA PRO A 76 -1.38 6.34 -23.54
C PRO A 76 -1.76 4.90 -23.21
N GLU A 77 -1.83 4.56 -21.92
CA GLU A 77 -2.17 3.24 -21.42
C GLU A 77 -3.52 3.20 -20.68
N PHE A 78 -4.38 4.21 -20.90
CA PHE A 78 -5.71 4.35 -20.28
C PHE A 78 -5.73 4.48 -18.75
N PHE A 79 -4.57 4.70 -18.14
CA PHE A 79 -4.42 4.96 -16.70
C PHE A 79 -3.47 6.13 -16.45
N ARG A 80 -3.61 6.80 -15.31
CA ARG A 80 -2.76 7.91 -14.87
C ARG A 80 -1.35 7.47 -14.47
N PHE A 81 -1.10 6.19 -14.39
CA PHE A 81 0.21 5.60 -14.12
C PHE A 81 0.72 4.86 -15.36
N ASN A 82 2.04 4.68 -15.43
CA ASN A 82 2.67 3.90 -16.48
C ASN A 82 2.54 2.40 -16.16
N LEU A 83 1.57 1.74 -16.78
CA LEU A 83 1.24 0.33 -16.56
C LEU A 83 2.41 -0.60 -16.93
N THR A 84 3.00 -0.37 -18.11
CA THR A 84 4.12 -1.17 -18.61
C THR A 84 5.33 -1.07 -17.69
N ALA A 85 5.67 0.13 -17.23
CA ALA A 85 6.79 0.31 -16.29
C ALA A 85 6.53 -0.36 -14.95
N LEU A 86 5.31 -0.28 -14.41
CA LEU A 86 4.93 -0.96 -13.17
C LEU A 86 5.02 -2.48 -13.32
N PHE A 87 4.52 -3.03 -14.41
CA PHE A 87 4.58 -4.47 -14.67
C PHE A 87 6.03 -4.96 -14.79
N ASN A 88 6.85 -4.29 -15.59
CA ASN A 88 8.25 -4.68 -15.81
C ASN A 88 9.12 -4.54 -14.54
N ASN A 89 8.73 -3.70 -13.59
CA ASN A 89 9.43 -3.51 -12.32
C ASN A 89 8.72 -4.14 -11.12
N TYR A 90 7.68 -4.94 -11.34
CA TYR A 90 6.85 -5.48 -10.27
C TYR A 90 7.67 -6.28 -9.24
N GLU A 91 8.56 -7.13 -9.68
CA GLU A 91 9.44 -7.91 -8.79
C GLU A 91 10.33 -7.01 -7.92
N ASN A 92 10.87 -5.92 -8.50
CA ASN A 92 11.66 -4.94 -7.76
C ASN A 92 10.82 -4.18 -6.71
N LEU A 93 9.53 -3.92 -7.01
CA LEU A 93 8.60 -3.30 -6.07
C LEU A 93 8.25 -4.24 -4.91
N MET A 94 8.18 -5.55 -5.17
CA MET A 94 7.87 -6.57 -4.17
C MET A 94 9.11 -7.01 -3.38
N ALA A 95 10.32 -6.72 -3.89
CA ALA A 95 11.56 -7.00 -3.19
C ALA A 95 11.80 -6.03 -2.04
N TRP A 96 12.45 -6.54 -1.00
CA TRP A 96 12.88 -5.74 0.13
C TRP A 96 14.32 -6.09 0.50
N GLN A 97 15.11 -5.07 0.76
CA GLN A 97 16.42 -5.19 1.40
C GLN A 97 16.33 -4.55 2.77
N ASP A 98 16.80 -5.26 3.78
CA ASP A 98 16.76 -4.79 5.16
C ASP A 98 17.48 -3.44 5.30
N VAL A 99 16.91 -2.57 6.11
CA VAL A 99 17.38 -1.21 6.37
C VAL A 99 17.47 -0.98 7.87
N SER A 100 18.16 0.08 8.29
CA SER A 100 18.11 0.59 9.66
C SER A 100 17.47 1.98 9.65
N VAL A 101 16.36 2.14 10.36
CA VAL A 101 15.61 3.39 10.43
C VAL A 101 15.43 3.78 11.88
N SER A 102 16.16 4.81 12.32
CA SER A 102 16.14 5.30 13.70
C SER A 102 15.04 6.32 13.98
N VAL A 103 14.39 6.87 12.94
CA VAL A 103 13.31 7.83 13.14
C VAL A 103 12.10 7.17 13.81
N PRO A 104 11.39 7.91 14.72
CA PRO A 104 10.16 7.40 15.30
C PRO A 104 9.19 6.94 14.24
N THR A 105 8.71 5.70 14.35
CA THR A 105 7.86 5.08 13.32
C THR A 105 6.60 4.49 13.94
N LEU A 106 5.46 4.74 13.33
CA LEU A 106 4.18 4.12 13.67
C LEU A 106 3.75 3.16 12.58
N PHE A 107 3.56 1.88 12.92
CA PHE A 107 2.90 0.91 12.05
C PHE A 107 1.42 0.80 12.43
N ILE A 108 0.52 1.18 11.53
CA ILE A 108 -0.93 0.98 11.67
C ILE A 108 -1.30 -0.25 10.85
N LYS A 109 -1.91 -1.26 11.48
CA LYS A 109 -2.26 -2.52 10.82
C LYS A 109 -3.73 -2.88 10.98
N GLY A 110 -4.30 -3.52 9.96
CA GLY A 110 -5.59 -4.17 10.05
C GLY A 110 -5.49 -5.49 10.84
N GLY A 111 -6.43 -5.73 11.76
CA GLY A 111 -6.45 -6.94 12.57
C GLY A 111 -6.62 -8.20 11.73
N ASP A 112 -7.38 -8.11 10.63
CA ASP A 112 -7.69 -9.20 9.71
C ASP A 112 -6.80 -9.17 8.45
N SER A 113 -5.83 -8.24 8.40
CA SER A 113 -4.93 -8.10 7.26
C SER A 113 -3.80 -9.14 7.28
N PRO A 114 -3.48 -9.77 6.14
CA PRO A 114 -2.37 -10.70 6.02
C PRO A 114 -1.01 -10.02 5.80
N TYR A 115 -0.96 -8.67 5.72
CA TYR A 115 0.25 -7.93 5.33
C TYR A 115 1.27 -7.80 6.44
N ILE A 116 0.84 -7.67 7.69
CA ILE A 116 1.73 -7.65 8.86
C ILE A 116 1.27 -8.76 9.82
N LYS A 117 2.08 -9.77 9.97
CA LYS A 117 1.78 -10.93 10.83
C LYS A 117 2.50 -10.79 12.18
N PRO A 118 2.03 -11.46 13.26
CA PRO A 118 2.70 -11.43 14.56
C PRO A 118 4.17 -11.86 14.49
N GLN A 119 4.49 -12.86 13.65
CA GLN A 119 5.87 -13.36 13.46
C GLN A 119 6.81 -12.36 12.79
N ASP A 120 6.28 -11.31 12.14
CA ASP A 120 7.09 -10.29 11.47
C ASP A 120 7.63 -9.24 12.45
N SER A 121 7.11 -9.22 13.69
CA SER A 121 7.38 -8.17 14.69
C SER A 121 8.86 -8.03 15.02
N GLU A 122 9.55 -9.14 15.25
CA GLU A 122 10.98 -9.12 15.56
C GLU A 122 11.80 -8.52 14.43
N ARG A 123 11.54 -8.95 13.19
CA ARG A 123 12.25 -8.44 12.01
C ARG A 123 11.91 -6.99 11.70
N ILE A 124 10.70 -6.54 12.03
CA ILE A 124 10.34 -5.12 11.95
C ILE A 124 11.15 -4.31 12.96
N LEU A 125 11.23 -4.76 14.23
CA LEU A 125 11.96 -4.06 15.28
C LEU A 125 13.47 -4.04 15.05
N GLN A 126 14.05 -5.08 14.42
CA GLN A 126 15.46 -5.08 14.01
C GLN A 126 15.77 -3.93 13.01
N GLN A 127 14.84 -3.62 12.12
CA GLN A 127 14.99 -2.57 11.12
C GLN A 127 14.51 -1.19 11.61
N PHE A 128 13.53 -1.17 12.51
CA PHE A 128 12.87 0.02 13.05
C PHE A 128 12.85 -0.04 14.59
N PRO A 129 13.99 0.16 15.27
CA PRO A 129 14.09 -0.01 16.72
C PRO A 129 13.16 0.92 17.51
N ASN A 130 12.82 2.08 16.95
CA ASN A 130 11.92 3.07 17.55
C ASN A 130 10.47 2.93 17.03
N ALA A 131 10.09 1.75 16.53
CA ALA A 131 8.74 1.52 16.04
C ALA A 131 7.74 1.34 17.18
N SER A 132 6.55 1.86 16.96
CA SER A 132 5.33 1.52 17.70
C SER A 132 4.29 0.95 16.74
N SER A 133 3.33 0.17 17.26
CA SER A 133 2.27 -0.40 16.43
C SER A 133 0.89 -0.05 16.99
N PHE A 134 -0.07 0.09 16.08
CA PHE A 134 -1.48 0.24 16.40
C PHE A 134 -2.31 -0.70 15.52
N THR A 135 -2.98 -1.67 16.15
CA THR A 135 -3.83 -2.62 15.45
C THR A 135 -5.28 -2.15 15.49
N ILE A 136 -5.93 -2.13 14.31
CA ILE A 136 -7.35 -1.81 14.17
C ILE A 136 -8.09 -3.13 13.90
N ASN A 137 -8.81 -3.63 14.92
CA ASN A 137 -9.54 -4.89 14.82
C ASN A 137 -10.76 -4.79 13.91
N GLY A 138 -11.12 -5.90 13.26
CA GLY A 138 -12.29 -5.99 12.37
C GLY A 138 -12.14 -5.13 11.12
N CYS A 139 -10.95 -5.08 10.55
CA CYS A 139 -10.70 -4.54 9.22
C CYS A 139 -9.51 -5.22 8.54
N GLY A 140 -9.54 -5.27 7.22
CA GLY A 140 -8.52 -5.83 6.37
C GLY A 140 -7.41 -4.83 6.03
N HIS A 141 -6.85 -4.99 4.82
CA HIS A 141 -5.75 -4.15 4.33
C HIS A 141 -6.13 -2.68 4.11
N TRP A 142 -7.38 -2.40 3.81
CA TRP A 142 -7.88 -1.06 3.49
C TRP A 142 -8.26 -0.27 4.74
N VAL A 143 -7.45 -0.33 5.79
CA VAL A 143 -7.72 0.29 7.11
C VAL A 143 -8.16 1.75 7.01
N HIS A 144 -7.55 2.52 6.12
CA HIS A 144 -7.85 3.94 5.90
C HIS A 144 -9.22 4.18 5.24
N ALA A 145 -9.75 3.19 4.51
CA ALA A 145 -11.08 3.24 3.90
C ALA A 145 -12.14 2.63 4.81
N GLU A 146 -11.82 1.52 5.48
CA GLU A 146 -12.76 0.78 6.32
C GLU A 146 -12.97 1.45 7.69
N LYS A 147 -11.90 2.00 8.28
CA LYS A 147 -11.91 2.58 9.64
C LYS A 147 -11.15 3.92 9.71
N PRO A 148 -11.50 4.94 8.89
CA PRO A 148 -10.74 6.19 8.78
C PRO A 148 -10.56 6.93 10.11
N THR A 149 -11.60 6.96 10.96
CA THR A 149 -11.54 7.63 12.27
C THR A 149 -10.47 7.04 13.19
N PHE A 150 -10.30 5.72 13.17
CA PHE A 150 -9.28 5.06 13.99
C PHE A 150 -7.88 5.33 13.46
N VAL A 151 -7.72 5.38 12.14
CA VAL A 151 -6.45 5.73 11.50
C VAL A 151 -6.06 7.16 11.85
N ILE A 152 -6.97 8.13 11.70
CA ILE A 152 -6.72 9.54 12.04
C ILE A 152 -6.31 9.68 13.52
N ARG A 153 -7.05 9.07 14.45
CA ARG A 153 -6.70 9.08 15.88
C ARG A 153 -5.31 8.52 16.17
N ALA A 154 -4.94 7.41 15.51
CA ALA A 154 -3.62 6.82 15.70
C ALA A 154 -2.51 7.76 15.22
N ILE A 155 -2.73 8.42 14.08
CA ILE A 155 -1.82 9.41 13.50
C ILE A 155 -1.68 10.62 14.43
N GLU A 156 -2.79 11.24 14.82
CA GLU A 156 -2.78 12.42 15.70
C GLU A 156 -2.07 12.12 17.04
N ARG A 157 -2.41 11.00 17.66
CA ARG A 157 -1.77 10.58 18.90
C ARG A 157 -0.25 10.38 18.74
N PHE A 158 0.18 9.84 17.61
CA PHE A 158 1.61 9.63 17.34
C PHE A 158 2.33 10.93 17.05
N LEU A 159 1.72 11.85 16.31
CA LEU A 159 2.32 13.13 15.97
C LEU A 159 2.45 14.02 17.21
N ASN A 160 1.46 14.03 18.09
CA ASN A 160 1.41 14.89 19.30
C ASN A 160 2.19 14.31 20.49
N LYS A 161 2.78 13.13 20.39
CA LYS A 161 3.48 12.45 21.48
C LYS A 161 4.74 13.16 22.00
N ASN A 162 5.22 14.22 21.32
CA ASN A 162 6.42 14.97 21.70
C ASN A 162 6.13 16.37 22.29
N GLU A 163 4.87 16.72 22.57
CA GLU A 163 4.52 18.02 23.14
C GLU A 163 4.43 18.01 24.69
N CYS A 164 4.79 16.89 25.33
CA CYS A 164 4.90 16.79 26.79
C CYS A 164 6.36 16.62 27.20
N VAL A 165 7.10 17.73 27.29
CA VAL A 165 8.26 17.89 28.16
C VAL A 165 8.05 19.13 28.98
#